data_ba1c4dfb799b91f3123c48226671cbd3
#
_entry.id   ba1c4dfb799b91f3123c48226671cbd3
#
_cell.length_a   1.000
_cell.length_b   1.000
_cell.length_c   1.000
_cell.angle_alpha   90.00
_cell.angle_beta   90.00
_cell.angle_gamma   90.00
#
_symmetry.space_group_name_H-M   'P 1'
#
loop_
_entity.id
_entity.type
_entity.pdbx_description
1 polymer ?
#
loop_
_entity_poly.entity_id
_entity_poly.type
_entity_poly.pdbx_seq_one_letter_code
_entity_poly.pdbx_strand_id
1 'polypeptide(L)' 'MTKRRNRDLERTYSRTQFVAKLRRLADALEMAAPFTIQVAGERLRLPTDVAFNIEHERTGGQDELEFQLRWRGDK' A
#
# COMPACT_ATOMS: atom_id res chain seq x y z
N MET A 1 7.84 -19.60 13.83
CA MET A 1 7.86 -19.16 13.33
C MET A 1 7.82 -18.56 13.12
N THR A 2 7.57 -18.42 12.96
CA THR A 2 7.45 -17.85 12.56
C THR A 2 7.29 -17.18 12.11
N LYS A 3 6.79 -16.76 11.89
CA LYS A 3 6.58 -16.14 11.25
C LYS A 3 6.99 -15.09 11.07
N ARG A 4 7.47 -14.78 10.97
CA ARG A 4 7.94 -13.87 10.82
C ARG A 4 8.04 -13.40 9.70
N ARG A 5 8.03 -13.71 8.96
CA ARG A 5 8.17 -13.32 7.88
C ARG A 5 7.10 -12.62 7.36
N ASN A 6 5.97 -12.80 7.63
CA ASN A 6 4.85 -12.00 7.21
C ASN A 6 4.65 -10.87 8.17
N ARG A 7 4.83 -9.69 7.70
CA ARG A 7 4.62 -8.53 8.54
C ARG A 7 3.48 -7.72 8.02
N ASP A 8 2.51 -7.47 8.88
CA ASP A 8 1.41 -6.58 8.58
C ASP A 8 1.59 -5.32 9.37
N LEU A 9 2.02 -4.28 8.71
CA LEU A 9 2.15 -2.99 9.34
C LEU A 9 1.01 -2.11 8.87
N GLU A 10 0.28 -1.59 9.82
CA GLU A 10 -0.90 -0.85 9.46
C GLU A 10 -1.01 0.36 10.35
N ARG A 11 -1.64 1.39 9.85
CA ARG A 11 -1.84 2.60 10.59
C ARG A 11 -3.13 3.24 10.16
N THR A 12 -3.87 3.76 11.13
CA THR A 12 -5.11 4.47 10.87
C THR A 12 -4.81 5.92 10.59
N TYR A 13 -5.41 6.47 9.56
CA TYR A 13 -5.21 7.86 9.16
C TYR A 13 -6.53 8.59 9.16
N SER A 14 -6.47 9.89 9.35
CA SER A 14 -7.64 10.72 9.13
C SER A 14 -7.99 10.72 7.63
N ARG A 15 -9.20 11.14 7.32
CA ARG A 15 -9.60 11.20 5.92
C ARG A 15 -8.69 12.12 5.12
N THR A 16 -8.37 13.28 5.68
CA THR A 16 -7.52 14.24 4.99
C THR A 16 -6.15 13.66 4.70
N GLN A 17 -5.55 12.98 5.69
CA GLN A 17 -4.25 12.37 5.51
C GLN A 17 -4.31 11.26 4.48
N PHE A 18 -5.36 10.46 4.56
CA PHE A 18 -5.53 9.34 3.64
C PHE A 18 -5.66 9.84 2.19
N VAL A 19 -6.46 10.87 1.98
CA VAL A 19 -6.64 11.44 0.65
C VAL A 19 -5.32 12.01 0.13
N ALA A 20 -4.58 12.69 0.98
CA ALA A 20 -3.30 13.27 0.55
C ALA A 20 -2.34 12.19 0.10
N LYS A 21 -2.28 11.07 0.83
CA LYS A 21 -1.40 9.98 0.45
C LYS A 21 -1.85 9.34 -0.86
N LEU A 22 -3.15 9.17 -1.04
CA LEU A 22 -3.67 8.63 -2.29
C LEU A 22 -3.34 9.50 -3.48
N ARG A 23 -3.47 10.82 -3.32
CA ARG A 23 -3.17 11.74 -4.42
C ARG A 23 -1.70 11.68 -4.81
N ARG A 24 -0.81 11.63 -3.80
CA ARG A 24 0.62 11.54 -4.10
C ARG A 24 0.96 10.25 -4.82
N LEU A 25 0.34 9.15 -4.38
CA LEU A 25 0.57 7.86 -5.02
C LEU A 25 0.06 7.89 -6.47
N ALA A 26 -1.15 8.40 -6.67
CA ALA A 26 -1.71 8.45 -8.01
C ALA A 26 -0.86 9.29 -8.94
N ASP A 27 -0.37 10.43 -8.45
CA ASP A 27 0.48 11.28 -9.27
C ASP A 27 1.77 10.57 -9.66
N ALA A 28 2.39 9.88 -8.71
CA ALA A 28 3.63 9.17 -9.01
C ALA A 28 3.40 8.06 -10.02
N LEU A 29 2.30 7.33 -9.88
CA LEU A 29 1.98 6.26 -10.81
C LEU A 29 1.70 6.80 -12.21
N GLU A 30 1.00 7.93 -12.28
CA GLU A 30 0.68 8.52 -13.56
C GLU A 30 1.94 8.93 -14.30
N MET A 31 2.94 9.42 -13.58
CA MET A 31 4.18 9.85 -14.17
C MET A 31 5.22 8.74 -14.26
N ALA A 32 4.87 7.53 -13.83
CA ALA A 32 5.80 6.40 -13.78
C ALA A 32 7.05 6.76 -13.00
N ALA A 33 6.87 7.51 -11.92
CA ALA A 33 7.99 7.95 -11.10
C ALA A 33 8.10 7.09 -9.85
N PRO A 34 9.30 6.93 -9.31
CA PRO A 34 9.44 6.19 -8.04
C PRO A 34 8.70 6.92 -6.93
N PHE A 35 8.25 6.17 -5.95
CA PHE A 35 7.44 6.72 -4.88
C PHE A 35 7.89 6.12 -3.55
N THR A 36 8.00 6.97 -2.54
CA THR A 36 8.36 6.54 -1.20
C THR A 36 7.23 6.93 -0.25
N ILE A 37 6.81 5.99 0.57
CA ILE A 37 5.75 6.22 1.53
C ILE A 37 6.15 5.61 2.86
N GLN A 38 5.68 6.22 3.94
CA GLN A 38 5.89 5.67 5.27
C GLN A 38 4.60 5.07 5.78
N VAL A 39 4.68 3.86 6.29
CA VAL A 39 3.55 3.20 6.89
C VAL A 39 3.99 2.70 8.25
N ALA A 40 3.31 3.15 9.31
CA ALA A 40 3.62 2.72 10.67
C ALA A 40 5.11 2.85 10.98
N GLY A 41 5.70 3.96 10.54
CA GLY A 41 7.09 4.22 10.84
C GLY A 41 8.10 3.56 9.93
N GLU A 42 7.64 2.75 9.02
CA GLU A 42 8.55 2.05 8.10
C GLU A 42 8.49 2.71 6.74
N ARG A 43 9.65 2.98 6.18
CA ARG A 43 9.75 3.61 4.87
C ARG A 43 9.73 2.56 3.79
N LEU A 44 8.87 2.78 2.81
CA LEU A 44 8.66 1.82 1.74
C LEU A 44 8.85 2.53 0.42
N ARG A 45 9.71 1.98 -0.42
CA ARG A 45 9.96 2.57 -1.73
C ARG A 45 9.37 1.66 -2.80
N LEU A 46 8.47 2.23 -3.59
CA LEU A 46 7.82 1.50 -4.67
C LEU A 46 8.64 1.64 -5.94
N PRO A 47 8.98 0.54 -6.59
CA PRO A 47 9.59 0.64 -7.91
C PRO A 47 8.53 1.00 -8.94
N THR A 48 8.95 1.27 -10.16
CA THR A 48 8.02 1.58 -11.22
C THR A 48 7.41 0.33 -11.83
N ASP A 49 8.00 -0.81 -11.57
CA ASP A 49 7.54 -2.08 -12.12
C ASP A 49 6.70 -2.80 -11.09
N VAL A 50 5.42 -2.51 -11.08
CA VAL A 50 4.50 -2.95 -10.04
C VAL A 50 3.26 -3.52 -10.69
N ALA A 51 2.71 -4.57 -10.09
CA ALA A 51 1.43 -5.12 -10.53
C ALA A 51 0.32 -4.49 -9.70
N PHE A 52 -0.79 -4.22 -10.34
CA PHE A 52 -1.90 -3.52 -9.70
C PHE A 52 -3.16 -4.37 -9.70
N ASN A 53 -3.89 -4.34 -8.59
CA ASN A 53 -5.22 -4.92 -8.57
C ASN A 53 -6.03 -4.26 -7.46
N ILE A 54 -7.35 -4.42 -7.56
CA ILE A 54 -8.27 -3.93 -6.55
C ILE A 54 -9.05 -5.12 -6.06
N GLU A 55 -9.16 -5.24 -4.75
CA GLU A 55 -9.78 -6.40 -4.16
C GLU A 55 -10.84 -5.96 -3.16
N HIS A 56 -11.95 -6.71 -3.15
CA HIS A 56 -13.00 -6.53 -2.17
C HIS A 56 -13.19 -7.84 -1.43
N GLU A 57 -13.16 -7.78 -0.12
CA GLU A 57 -13.31 -8.96 0.69
C GLU A 57 -14.42 -8.73 1.70
N ARG A 58 -15.26 -9.75 1.90
CA ARG A 58 -16.33 -9.66 2.89
C ARG A 58 -16.20 -10.82 3.86
N THR A 59 -16.14 -10.51 5.14
CA THR A 59 -15.94 -11.52 6.17
C THR A 59 -16.66 -11.06 7.42
N GLY A 60 -17.57 -11.94 7.93
CA GLY A 60 -18.22 -11.65 9.21
C GLY A 60 -18.96 -10.33 9.26
N GLY A 61 -19.61 -9.95 8.17
CA GLY A 61 -20.36 -8.72 8.14
C GLY A 61 -19.53 -7.47 7.91
N GLN A 62 -18.26 -7.65 7.64
CA GLN A 62 -17.36 -6.54 7.36
C GLN A 62 -16.92 -6.56 5.92
N ASP A 63 -16.84 -5.40 5.30
CA ASP A 63 -16.35 -5.26 3.95
C ASP A 63 -15.01 -4.54 3.96
N GLU A 64 -14.13 -5.00 3.11
CA GLU A 64 -12.80 -4.43 2.99
C GLU A 64 -12.49 -4.18 1.54
N LEU A 65 -12.07 -2.95 1.23
CA LEU A 65 -11.66 -2.59 -0.12
C LEU A 65 -10.18 -2.30 -0.12
N GLU A 66 -9.45 -2.97 -0.99
CA GLU A 66 -7.99 -2.84 -1.02
C GLU A 66 -7.52 -2.45 -2.42
N PHE A 67 -6.70 -1.44 -2.48
CA PHE A 67 -5.94 -1.12 -3.69
C PHE A 67 -4.56 -1.68 -3.47
N GLN A 68 -4.17 -2.67 -4.26
CA GLN A 68 -2.93 -3.40 -4.03
C GLN A 68 -1.91 -3.11 -5.10
N LEU A 69 -0.69 -2.88 -4.66
CA LEU A 69 0.47 -2.75 -5.52
C LEU A 69 1.44 -3.80 -5.07
N ARG A 70 1.85 -4.67 -5.99
CA ARG A 70 2.72 -5.78 -5.62
C ARG A 70 3.95 -5.82 -6.49
N TRP A 71 5.07 -6.11 -5.86
CA TRP A 71 6.33 -6.21 -6.56
C TRP A 71 7.23 -7.15 -5.78
N ARG A 72 8.32 -7.57 -6.40
CA ARG A 72 9.30 -8.38 -5.72
C ARG A 72 10.26 -7.48 -4.99
N GLY A 73 10.43 -7.74 -3.72
CA GLY A 73 11.29 -6.93 -2.90
C GLY A 73 12.59 -7.59 -2.56
N ASP A 74 12.94 -8.59 -3.31
CA ASP A 74 14.13 -9.35 -2.98
C ASP A 74 15.29 -8.88 -3.81
N LYS A 75 15.69 -7.89 -3.69
CA LYS A 75 16.71 -7.54 -4.55
C LYS A 75 17.84 -7.22 -4.02
#